data_2f23968b1a8f6a9a76098df1b6fb2508
#
_entry.id   2f23968b1a8f6a9a76098df1b6fb2508
#
_cell.length_a   1.000
_cell.length_b   1.000
_cell.length_c   1.000
_cell.angle_alpha   90.00
_cell.angle_beta   90.00
_cell.angle_gamma   90.00
#
_symmetry.space_group_name_H-M   'P 1'
#
loop_
_entity.id
_entity.type
_entity.pdbx_description
1 polymer ?
#
loop_
_entity_poly.entity_id
_entity_poly.type
_entity_poly.pdbx_seq_one_letter_code
_entity_poly.pdbx_strand_id
1 'polypeptide(L)'
;SIKYGMVEFMGDKIGEIYDAHISGITSYGIYAEIDENHCEGMVPMRDLDDDYYDFDEKNFVLRGRRHHHKYQLGDAIRIQVAKANLEKRQLDFTLAE
;
A
#
# COMPACT_ATOMS: atom_id res chain seq x y z
N SER A 1 12.97 -4.32 17.58
CA SER A 1 11.85 -5.16 17.18
C SER A 1 11.90 -5.49 15.70
N ILE A 2 11.15 -6.49 15.31
CA ILE A 2 11.09 -6.92 13.90
C ILE A 2 10.60 -5.80 12.99
N LYS A 3 9.54 -5.10 13.40
CA LYS A 3 8.97 -3.99 12.62
C LYS A 3 9.97 -2.85 12.42
N TYR A 4 10.72 -2.54 13.47
CA TYR A 4 11.72 -1.49 13.38
C TYR A 4 12.84 -1.87 12.40
N GLY A 5 13.29 -3.11 12.49
CA GLY A 5 14.30 -3.63 11.58
C GLY A 5 13.83 -3.64 10.12
N MET A 6 12.55 -3.94 9.88
CA MET A 6 11.97 -3.90 8.53
C MET A 6 11.99 -2.49 7.97
N VAL A 7 11.64 -1.47 8.77
CA VAL A 7 11.68 -0.09 8.32
C VAL A 7 13.10 0.36 8.00
N GLU A 8 14.07 0.00 8.84
CA GLU A 8 15.49 0.29 8.55
C GLU A 8 15.94 -0.36 7.25
N PHE A 9 15.60 -1.63 7.06
CA PHE A 9 15.95 -2.36 5.84
C PHE A 9 15.37 -1.66 4.61
N MET A 10 14.10 -1.28 4.67
CA MET A 10 13.41 -0.65 3.54
C MET A 10 13.84 0.80 3.32
N GLY A 11 14.48 1.43 4.32
CA GLY A 11 15.01 2.76 4.16
C GLY A 11 16.05 2.89 3.05
N ASP A 12 16.79 1.80 2.79
CA ASP A 12 17.77 1.74 1.69
C ASP A 12 17.12 1.35 0.36
N LYS A 13 15.84 1.06 0.36
CA LYS A 13 15.10 0.56 -0.80
C LYS A 13 14.12 1.58 -1.38
N ILE A 14 14.22 2.85 -0.97
CA ILE A 14 13.35 3.90 -1.47
C ILE A 14 13.51 4.03 -2.99
N GLY A 15 12.39 4.05 -3.70
CA GLY A 15 12.36 4.11 -5.15
C GLY A 15 12.29 2.75 -5.83
N GLU A 16 12.50 1.66 -5.11
CA GLU A 16 12.40 0.32 -5.68
C GLU A 16 10.96 -0.14 -5.77
N ILE A 17 10.69 -0.97 -6.77
CA ILE A 17 9.34 -1.49 -7.06
C ILE A 17 9.29 -2.96 -6.66
N TYR A 18 8.22 -3.33 -5.99
CA TYR A 18 8.01 -4.71 -5.52
C TYR A 18 6.61 -5.18 -5.85
N ASP A 19 6.50 -6.50 -6.03
CA ASP A 19 5.20 -7.15 -6.08
C ASP A 19 4.67 -7.30 -4.64
N ALA A 20 3.41 -6.98 -4.46
CA ALA A 20 2.78 -7.00 -3.15
C ALA A 20 1.33 -7.48 -3.28
N HIS A 21 0.69 -7.68 -2.14
CA HIS A 21 -0.74 -7.96 -2.11
C HIS A 21 -1.41 -7.04 -1.09
N ILE A 22 -2.69 -6.80 -1.29
CA ILE A 22 -3.45 -5.93 -0.40
C ILE A 22 -3.73 -6.69 0.90
N SER A 23 -3.19 -6.18 2.01
CA SER A 23 -3.36 -6.77 3.34
C SER A 23 -4.45 -6.07 4.16
N GLY A 24 -4.81 -4.85 3.79
CA GLY A 24 -5.87 -4.12 4.46
C GLY A 24 -6.36 -2.96 3.62
N ILE A 25 -7.60 -2.56 3.83
CA ILE A 25 -8.21 -1.43 3.12
C ILE A 25 -8.89 -0.53 4.15
N THR A 26 -8.63 0.77 4.05
CA THR A 26 -9.25 1.77 4.92
C THR A 26 -9.78 2.92 4.07
N SER A 27 -10.51 3.83 4.71
CA SER A 27 -11.04 5.00 4.02
C SER A 27 -9.95 6.01 3.61
N TYR A 28 -8.76 5.91 4.17
CA TYR A 28 -7.66 6.83 3.86
C TYR A 28 -6.51 6.18 3.09
N GLY A 29 -6.59 4.91 2.79
CA GLY A 29 -5.58 4.26 1.97
C GLY A 29 -5.66 2.75 1.99
N ILE A 30 -4.71 2.14 1.28
CA ILE A 30 -4.61 0.69 1.15
C ILE A 30 -3.32 0.25 1.84
N TYR A 31 -3.41 -0.78 2.67
CA TYR A 31 -2.22 -1.44 3.22
C TYR A 31 -1.79 -2.56 2.28
N ALA A 32 -0.51 -2.61 1.99
CA ALA A 32 0.06 -3.62 1.11
C ALA A 32 1.25 -4.28 1.79
N GLU A 33 1.37 -5.58 1.60
CA GLU A 33 2.50 -6.36 2.11
C GLU A 33 3.32 -6.87 0.92
N ILE A 34 4.62 -6.59 0.95
CA ILE A 34 5.54 -7.05 -0.09
C ILE A 34 5.69 -8.57 0.02
N ASP A 35 5.54 -9.27 -1.10
CA ASP A 35 5.57 -10.73 -1.12
C ASP A 35 6.95 -11.29 -0.78
N GLU A 36 8.00 -10.61 -1.21
CA GLU A 36 9.37 -11.08 -1.06
C GLU A 36 9.84 -11.09 0.39
N ASN A 37 9.59 -10.01 1.11
CA ASN A 37 10.15 -9.80 2.46
C ASN A 37 9.10 -9.54 3.53
N HIS A 38 7.82 -9.59 3.17
CA HIS A 38 6.69 -9.38 4.08
C HIS A 38 6.66 -8.01 4.75
N CYS A 39 7.33 -7.02 4.19
CA CYS A 39 7.26 -5.66 4.68
C CYS A 39 5.91 -5.04 4.31
N GLU A 40 5.27 -4.41 5.26
CA GLU A 40 3.97 -3.79 5.07
C GLU A 40 4.07 -2.28 5.08
N GLY A 41 3.34 -1.64 4.20
CA GLY A 41 3.24 -0.19 4.17
C GLY A 41 1.89 0.24 3.64
N MET A 42 1.67 1.55 3.59
CA MET A 42 0.39 2.11 3.17
C MET A 42 0.54 2.90 1.87
N VAL A 43 -0.42 2.69 0.97
CA VAL A 43 -0.60 3.54 -0.21
C VAL A 43 -1.71 4.54 0.15
N PRO A 44 -1.38 5.83 0.33
CA PRO A 44 -2.39 6.83 0.70
C PRO A 44 -3.45 6.99 -0.37
N MET A 45 -4.68 7.30 0.04
CA MET A 45 -5.78 7.53 -0.89
C MET A 45 -5.46 8.64 -1.90
N ARG A 46 -4.68 9.64 -1.51
CA ARG A 46 -4.29 10.73 -2.42
C ARG A 46 -3.45 10.27 -3.61
N ASP A 47 -2.79 9.12 -3.49
CA ASP A 47 -1.99 8.55 -4.58
C ASP A 47 -2.85 7.75 -5.55
N LEU A 48 -4.12 7.51 -5.21
CA LEU A 48 -5.09 6.85 -6.06
C LEU A 48 -5.94 7.92 -6.76
N ASP A 49 -5.28 8.81 -7.48
CA ASP A 49 -5.91 9.99 -8.07
C ASP A 49 -6.41 9.77 -9.49
N ASP A 50 -6.25 8.56 -10.03
CA ASP A 50 -6.74 8.19 -11.34
C ASP A 50 -8.27 8.07 -11.40
N ASP A 51 -8.92 8.01 -10.24
CA ASP A 51 -10.36 7.87 -10.13
C ASP A 51 -10.83 8.34 -8.76
N TYR A 52 -12.13 8.43 -8.60
CA TYR A 52 -12.76 8.66 -7.29
C TYR A 52 -13.12 7.30 -6.69
N TYR A 53 -12.51 6.96 -5.58
CA TYR A 53 -12.70 5.67 -4.94
C TYR A 53 -13.64 5.77 -3.76
N ASP A 54 -14.60 4.84 -3.70
CA ASP A 54 -15.51 4.69 -2.58
C ASP A 54 -15.10 3.47 -1.76
N PHE A 55 -15.02 3.64 -0.45
CA PHE A 55 -14.71 2.54 0.46
C PHE A 55 -15.99 1.83 0.88
N ASP A 56 -16.05 0.53 0.60
CA ASP A 56 -17.12 -0.34 1.02
C ASP A 56 -16.70 -1.09 2.30
N GLU A 57 -17.16 -0.59 3.44
CA GLU A 57 -16.84 -1.17 4.75
C GLU A 57 -17.28 -2.62 4.90
N LYS A 58 -18.42 -2.97 4.32
CA LYS A 58 -18.99 -4.30 4.46
C LYS A 58 -18.15 -5.37 3.79
N ASN A 59 -17.64 -5.06 2.60
CA ASN A 59 -16.91 -6.01 1.78
C ASN A 59 -15.41 -5.76 1.77
N PHE A 60 -14.92 -4.75 2.48
CA PHE A 60 -13.53 -4.31 2.47
C PHE A 60 -13.02 -4.14 1.04
N VAL A 61 -13.76 -3.34 0.27
CA VAL A 61 -13.45 -3.09 -1.14
C VAL A 61 -13.36 -1.59 -1.37
N LEU A 62 -12.37 -1.19 -2.15
CA LEU A 62 -12.24 0.17 -2.62
C LEU A 62 -12.61 0.17 -4.11
N ARG A 63 -13.66 0.88 -4.47
CA ARG A 63 -14.21 0.84 -5.83
C ARG A 63 -14.14 2.20 -6.51
N GLY A 64 -13.58 2.23 -7.71
CA GLY A 64 -13.53 3.44 -8.53
C GLY A 64 -14.85 3.73 -9.20
N ARG A 65 -15.24 5.01 -9.22
CA ARG A 65 -16.51 5.45 -9.81
C ARG A 65 -16.48 5.52 -11.34
N ARG A 66 -15.34 5.93 -11.91
CA ARG A 66 -15.21 6.16 -13.35
C ARG A 66 -14.80 4.91 -14.11
N HIS A 67 -13.69 4.31 -13.68
CA HIS A 67 -13.10 3.17 -14.39
C HIS A 67 -13.53 1.84 -13.80
N HIS A 68 -14.30 1.86 -12.73
CA HIS A 68 -14.79 0.67 -12.04
C HIS A 68 -13.67 -0.25 -11.56
N HIS A 69 -12.45 0.28 -11.42
CA HIS A 69 -11.35 -0.48 -10.86
C HIS A 69 -11.62 -0.78 -9.39
N LYS A 70 -11.37 -1.99 -8.99
CA LYS A 70 -11.71 -2.45 -7.65
C LYS A 70 -10.48 -3.02 -6.96
N TYR A 71 -10.22 -2.54 -5.75
CA TYR A 71 -9.17 -3.08 -4.89
C TYR A 71 -9.82 -3.83 -3.74
N GLN A 72 -9.39 -5.07 -3.51
CA GLN A 72 -9.92 -5.89 -2.43
C GLN A 72 -8.79 -6.66 -1.76
N LEU A 73 -9.07 -7.20 -0.56
CA LEU A 73 -8.07 -7.95 0.20
C LEU A 73 -7.54 -9.13 -0.61
N GLY A 74 -6.22 -9.29 -0.58
CA GLY A 74 -5.55 -10.38 -1.29
C GLY A 74 -5.21 -10.09 -2.74
N ASP A 75 -5.67 -8.97 -3.30
CA ASP A 75 -5.35 -8.62 -4.68
C ASP A 75 -3.86 -8.36 -4.85
N ALA A 76 -3.31 -8.86 -5.97
CA ALA A 76 -1.93 -8.58 -6.32
C ALA A 76 -1.81 -7.16 -6.86
N ILE A 77 -0.82 -6.44 -6.34
CA ILE A 77 -0.53 -5.08 -6.81
C ILE A 77 0.98 -4.90 -6.88
N ARG A 78 1.39 -3.88 -7.61
CA ARG A 78 2.80 -3.49 -7.65
C ARG A 78 2.94 -2.14 -6.98
N ILE A 79 3.88 -2.05 -6.05
CA ILE A 79 4.09 -0.82 -5.28
C ILE A 79 5.53 -0.34 -5.45
N GLN A 80 5.71 0.95 -5.22
CA GLN A 80 7.03 1.57 -5.15
C GLN A 80 7.23 2.13 -3.76
N VAL A 81 8.40 1.89 -3.18
CA VAL A 81 8.74 2.41 -1.86
C VAL A 81 8.97 3.91 -1.99
N ALA A 82 8.13 4.71 -1.36
CA ALA A 82 8.20 6.17 -1.44
C ALA A 82 8.95 6.77 -0.26
N LYS A 83 8.72 6.23 0.95
CA LYS A 83 9.26 6.81 2.16
C LYS A 83 9.32 5.78 3.28
N ALA A 84 10.34 5.88 4.11
CA ALA A 84 10.46 5.09 5.34
C ALA A 84 10.60 6.06 6.51
N ASN A 85 9.66 6.02 7.45
CA ASN A 85 9.65 6.88 8.61
C ASN A 85 10.03 6.07 9.84
N LEU A 86 11.29 6.22 10.29
CA LEU A 86 11.82 5.46 11.43
C LEU A 86 11.15 5.82 12.74
N GLU A 87 10.80 7.10 12.93
CA GLU A 87 10.15 7.55 14.15
C GLU A 87 8.78 6.91 14.34
N LYS A 88 8.00 6.85 13.27
CA LYS A 88 6.67 6.27 13.30
C LYS A 88 6.65 4.79 13.00
N ARG A 89 7.79 4.22 12.63
CA ARG A 89 7.92 2.83 12.20
C ARG A 89 6.94 2.49 11.10
N GLN A 90 6.87 3.38 10.10
CA GLN A 90 5.89 3.30 9.02
C GLN A 90 6.56 3.40 7.67
N LEU A 91 6.11 2.58 6.73
CA LEU A 91 6.51 2.66 5.34
C LEU A 91 5.38 3.27 4.53
N ASP A 92 5.75 4.18 3.63
CA ASP A 92 4.81 4.77 2.69
C ASP A 92 5.12 4.23 1.30
N PHE A 93 4.08 3.72 0.65
CA PHE A 93 4.17 3.17 -0.70
C PHE A 93 3.35 4.01 -1.66
N THR A 94 3.68 3.91 -2.95
CA THR A 94 2.84 4.43 -4.03
C THR A 94 2.55 3.28 -4.97
N LEU A 95 1.52 3.42 -5.79
CA LEU A 95 1.25 2.43 -6.82
C LEU A 95 2.27 2.57 -7.94
N ALA A 96 2.86 1.46 -8.34
CA ALA A 96 3.74 1.39 -9.50
C ALA A 96 2.97 0.76 -10.65
N GLU A 97 3.01 1.39 -11.79
CA GLU A 97 2.36 0.87 -13.00
C GLU A 97 3.31 0.09 -13.88
#